data_6bb86b34836f0023db86b9aa57be7c05
#
_entry.id   6bb86b34836f0023db86b9aa57be7c05
#
_cell.length_a   1.000
_cell.length_b   1.000
_cell.length_c   1.000
_cell.angle_alpha   90.00
_cell.angle_beta   90.00
_cell.angle_gamma   90.00
#
_symmetry.space_group_name_H-M   'P 1'
#
loop_
_entity.id
_entity.type
_entity.pdbx_description
1 polymer ?
#
loop_
_entity_poly.entity_id
_entity_poly.type
_entity_poly.pdbx_seq_one_letter_code
_entity_poly.pdbx_strand_id
1 'polypeptide(L)'
;MTHPTSDAWIVGYARTPIGRAFRGAFNDTTAPTLAAHALRATVARSGLDPERIDDVMLGCALPEGTQYYNIGRLAALTAGLPVTTPGMTVDRQCASGLMSIVLAAARVTGGEADAIVAGGVESISLVQNAHMNRHRQQDAQLLERRGDAYMPMVETADLVASRYRVSRRAQDEYASLSQRRAAQAARAGLMRDEIVAVDARKLEHDKASGNSTLRAVRVSTDECGRPDTDADALAALAAVRDGGTVTAGNACALADGAAACAVVSDAMLCTLGVAPLGRLVACAVAGCRPDEMGIGPVPAVHRLLARTGLSIADIDLWELNEAFASQVVYCVDTLGLSYETVNVNGGSIALGHPYGMTGTRMVGHALLEGARRGVRRVVVTMCIGGGQGAAALFEVAPR
;
A
#
# COMPACT_ATOMS: atom_id res chain seq x y z
N MET A 1 31.17 -18.99 9.65
CA MET A 1 31.54 -18.12 8.52
C MET A 1 30.62 -16.92 8.59
N THR A 2 31.18 -15.74 8.89
CA THR A 2 30.43 -14.50 8.82
C THR A 2 30.27 -14.15 7.34
N HIS A 3 29.09 -14.36 6.77
CA HIS A 3 28.78 -13.80 5.45
C HIS A 3 28.93 -12.27 5.55
N PRO A 4 29.61 -11.61 4.59
CA PRO A 4 29.61 -10.18 4.55
C PRO A 4 28.14 -9.72 4.44
N THR A 5 27.74 -8.76 5.27
CA THR A 5 26.41 -8.18 5.20
C THR A 5 26.29 -7.43 3.87
N SER A 6 25.44 -7.90 2.97
CA SER A 6 25.09 -7.23 1.72
C SER A 6 23.99 -6.19 1.98
N ASP A 7 24.05 -5.04 1.30
CA ASP A 7 22.87 -4.18 1.25
C ASP A 7 21.77 -4.79 0.37
N ALA A 8 20.54 -4.46 0.65
CA ALA A 8 19.38 -4.87 -0.14
C ALA A 8 18.84 -3.67 -0.93
N TRP A 9 19.08 -3.68 -2.23
CA TRP A 9 18.76 -2.60 -3.14
C TRP A 9 17.43 -2.82 -3.86
N ILE A 10 16.65 -1.77 -4.03
CA ILE A 10 15.46 -1.75 -4.88
C ILE A 10 15.89 -1.24 -6.26
N VAL A 11 15.82 -2.08 -7.29
CA VAL A 11 16.31 -1.77 -8.64
C VAL A 11 15.23 -1.61 -9.70
N GLY A 12 14.01 -2.01 -9.41
CA GLY A 12 12.87 -1.84 -10.31
C GLY A 12 11.57 -1.75 -9.52
N TYR A 13 10.64 -0.98 -10.04
CA TYR A 13 9.31 -0.82 -9.45
C TYR A 13 8.27 -0.63 -10.55
N ALA A 14 7.12 -1.26 -10.38
CA ALA A 14 5.95 -1.06 -11.22
C ALA A 14 4.65 -1.33 -10.44
N ARG A 15 3.58 -0.66 -10.85
CA ARG A 15 2.23 -0.92 -10.34
C ARG A 15 1.18 -0.89 -11.44
N THR A 16 0.09 -1.57 -11.23
CA THR A 16 -1.12 -1.33 -12.01
C THR A 16 -1.70 0.05 -11.68
N PRO A 17 -2.56 0.62 -12.51
CA PRO A 17 -3.52 1.60 -12.03
C PRO A 17 -4.27 1.05 -10.83
N ILE A 18 -4.80 1.93 -9.99
CA ILE A 18 -5.70 1.57 -8.90
C ILE A 18 -7.14 1.70 -9.41
N GLY A 19 -7.85 0.58 -9.48
CA GLY A 19 -9.25 0.50 -9.88
C GLY A 19 -10.18 0.73 -8.69
N ARG A 20 -11.28 1.47 -8.89
CA ARG A 20 -12.30 1.61 -7.84
C ARG A 20 -13.00 0.27 -7.62
N ALA A 21 -13.04 -0.22 -6.39
CA ALA A 21 -13.69 -1.48 -6.08
C ALA A 21 -15.16 -1.51 -6.52
N PHE A 22 -15.62 -2.66 -6.98
CA PHE A 22 -16.98 -3.01 -7.44
C PHE A 22 -17.46 -2.30 -8.72
N ARG A 23 -16.93 -1.13 -9.05
CA ARG A 23 -17.42 -0.30 -10.17
C ARG A 23 -16.32 0.11 -11.15
N GLY A 24 -15.06 -0.07 -10.78
CA GLY A 24 -13.91 0.25 -11.60
C GLY A 24 -13.59 -0.83 -12.62
N ALA A 25 -12.54 -0.58 -13.37
CA ALA A 25 -12.14 -1.42 -14.50
C ALA A 25 -11.65 -2.82 -14.09
N PHE A 26 -11.24 -3.01 -12.82
CA PHE A 26 -10.72 -4.29 -12.32
C PHE A 26 -11.73 -5.12 -11.53
N ASN A 27 -13.01 -4.72 -11.55
CA ASN A 27 -14.06 -5.35 -10.74
C ASN A 27 -14.33 -6.84 -11.05
N ASP A 28 -13.79 -7.35 -12.16
CA ASP A 28 -13.85 -8.77 -12.55
C ASP A 28 -12.46 -9.32 -12.96
N THR A 29 -11.38 -8.65 -12.52
CA THR A 29 -10.01 -9.08 -12.79
C THR A 29 -9.45 -9.82 -11.59
N THR A 30 -9.07 -11.08 -11.77
CA THR A 30 -8.52 -11.91 -10.68
C THR A 30 -7.20 -11.39 -10.16
N ALA A 31 -6.94 -11.59 -8.87
CA ALA A 31 -5.72 -11.11 -8.22
C ALA A 31 -4.43 -11.66 -8.82
N PRO A 32 -4.32 -12.95 -9.22
CA PRO A 32 -3.13 -13.44 -9.93
C PRO A 32 -2.85 -12.67 -11.22
N THR A 33 -3.90 -12.31 -11.97
CA THR A 33 -3.78 -11.52 -13.21
C THR A 33 -3.31 -10.10 -12.93
N LEU A 34 -3.90 -9.41 -11.94
CA LEU A 34 -3.45 -8.08 -11.53
C LEU A 34 -1.98 -8.08 -11.11
N ALA A 35 -1.61 -9.00 -10.21
CA ALA A 35 -0.23 -9.13 -9.74
C ALA A 35 0.74 -9.45 -10.87
N ALA A 36 0.36 -10.31 -11.82
CA ALA A 36 1.20 -10.67 -12.95
C ALA A 36 1.59 -9.47 -13.82
N HIS A 37 0.71 -8.47 -13.99
CA HIS A 37 1.06 -7.24 -14.70
C HIS A 37 2.16 -6.45 -13.98
N ALA A 38 2.06 -6.30 -12.67
CA ALA A 38 3.07 -5.61 -11.87
C ALA A 38 4.40 -6.40 -11.87
N LEU A 39 4.36 -7.73 -11.68
CA LEU A 39 5.55 -8.59 -11.68
C LEU A 39 6.30 -8.51 -13.01
N ARG A 40 5.63 -8.73 -14.14
CA ARG A 40 6.27 -8.65 -15.47
C ARG A 40 6.92 -7.30 -15.71
N ALA A 41 6.22 -6.21 -15.40
CA ALA A 41 6.76 -4.87 -15.59
C ALA A 41 7.95 -4.59 -14.66
N THR A 42 7.90 -5.06 -13.42
CA THR A 42 9.01 -4.93 -12.47
C THR A 42 10.25 -5.69 -12.94
N VAL A 43 10.10 -6.93 -13.37
CA VAL A 43 11.21 -7.74 -13.92
C VAL A 43 11.81 -7.06 -15.16
N ALA A 44 10.97 -6.60 -16.08
CA ALA A 44 11.46 -5.88 -17.26
C ALA A 44 12.20 -4.57 -16.91
N ARG A 45 11.71 -3.80 -15.93
CA ARG A 45 12.33 -2.53 -15.52
C ARG A 45 13.61 -2.73 -14.72
N SER A 46 13.74 -3.84 -14.00
CA SER A 46 14.93 -4.16 -13.22
C SER A 46 16.06 -4.76 -14.06
N GLY A 47 15.77 -5.25 -15.25
CA GLY A 47 16.73 -5.98 -16.08
C GLY A 47 17.08 -7.38 -15.55
N LEU A 48 16.35 -7.87 -14.54
CA LEU A 48 16.55 -9.22 -13.98
C LEU A 48 16.22 -10.29 -15.03
N ASP A 49 17.12 -11.26 -15.14
CA ASP A 49 16.82 -12.52 -15.80
C ASP A 49 15.80 -13.30 -14.94
N PRO A 50 14.63 -13.68 -15.49
CA PRO A 50 13.64 -14.45 -14.74
C PRO A 50 14.19 -15.75 -14.10
N GLU A 51 15.17 -16.40 -14.73
CA GLU A 51 15.81 -17.61 -14.19
C GLU A 51 16.67 -17.37 -12.94
N ARG A 52 16.97 -16.09 -12.64
CA ARG A 52 17.76 -15.68 -11.48
C ARG A 52 16.92 -15.11 -10.34
N ILE A 53 15.60 -15.23 -10.40
CA ILE A 53 14.70 -14.81 -9.33
C ILE A 53 14.55 -15.94 -8.31
N ASP A 54 15.08 -15.72 -7.12
CA ASP A 54 15.07 -16.72 -6.04
C ASP A 54 13.70 -16.91 -5.42
N ASP A 55 12.86 -15.85 -5.38
CA ASP A 55 11.52 -15.94 -4.80
C ASP A 55 10.60 -14.78 -5.26
N VAL A 56 9.29 -14.99 -5.16
CA VAL A 56 8.25 -13.96 -5.30
C VAL A 56 7.49 -13.83 -3.98
N MET A 57 7.58 -12.69 -3.32
CA MET A 57 6.93 -12.43 -2.05
C MET A 57 5.82 -11.39 -2.21
N LEU A 58 4.56 -11.79 -2.10
CA LEU A 58 3.43 -10.87 -2.24
C LEU A 58 2.64 -10.68 -0.94
N GLY A 59 2.46 -9.42 -0.57
CA GLY A 59 1.51 -9.02 0.47
C GLY A 59 0.06 -9.13 -0.01
N CYS A 60 -0.78 -9.71 0.84
CA CYS A 60 -2.23 -9.82 0.62
C CYS A 60 -2.93 -9.80 1.98
N ALA A 61 -3.89 -8.90 2.17
CA ALA A 61 -4.57 -8.73 3.46
C ALA A 61 -5.79 -9.64 3.63
N LEU A 62 -6.39 -10.07 2.53
CA LEU A 62 -7.57 -10.94 2.52
C LEU A 62 -7.28 -12.18 1.66
N PRO A 63 -6.50 -13.16 2.15
CA PRO A 63 -6.05 -14.31 1.37
C PRO A 63 -7.17 -15.34 1.16
N GLU A 64 -8.26 -14.96 0.52
CA GLU A 64 -9.39 -15.81 0.17
C GLU A 64 -9.95 -15.51 -1.22
N GLY A 65 -10.92 -16.24 -1.68
CA GLY A 65 -11.52 -16.08 -3.01
C GLY A 65 -10.45 -16.16 -4.10
N THR A 66 -10.37 -15.15 -4.96
CA THR A 66 -9.34 -15.07 -6.02
C THR A 66 -7.90 -14.90 -5.48
N GLN A 67 -7.75 -14.57 -4.20
CA GLN A 67 -6.48 -14.42 -3.47
C GLN A 67 -6.12 -15.63 -2.62
N TYR A 68 -6.95 -16.68 -2.68
CA TYR A 68 -6.77 -17.93 -1.97
C TYR A 68 -5.53 -18.69 -2.44
N TYR A 69 -5.16 -19.71 -1.65
CA TYR A 69 -4.00 -20.56 -1.80
C TYR A 69 -2.71 -19.81 -1.45
N ASN A 70 -1.78 -19.68 -2.38
CA ASN A 70 -0.56 -18.90 -2.23
C ASN A 70 -0.51 -17.89 -3.39
N ILE A 71 -1.02 -16.67 -3.17
CA ILE A 71 -1.11 -15.67 -4.23
C ILE A 71 0.26 -15.28 -4.79
N GLY A 72 1.33 -15.32 -3.98
CA GLY A 72 2.70 -15.08 -4.45
C GLY A 72 3.10 -16.09 -5.52
N ARG A 73 2.88 -17.40 -5.26
CA ARG A 73 3.17 -18.46 -6.24
C ARG A 73 2.25 -18.39 -7.45
N LEU A 74 0.94 -18.21 -7.26
CA LEU A 74 -0.01 -18.16 -8.37
C LEU A 74 0.28 -16.97 -9.30
N ALA A 75 0.63 -15.83 -8.74
CA ALA A 75 1.00 -14.64 -9.50
C ALA A 75 2.31 -14.83 -10.29
N ALA A 76 3.32 -15.48 -9.70
CA ALA A 76 4.58 -15.82 -10.38
C ALA A 76 4.31 -16.67 -11.63
N LEU A 77 3.52 -17.74 -11.48
CA LEU A 77 3.14 -18.60 -12.60
C LEU A 77 2.31 -17.85 -13.66
N THR A 78 1.35 -17.02 -13.23
CA THR A 78 0.53 -16.20 -14.12
C THR A 78 1.37 -15.14 -14.84
N ALA A 79 2.43 -14.65 -14.22
CA ALA A 79 3.40 -13.75 -14.84
C ALA A 79 4.27 -14.44 -15.90
N GLY A 80 4.29 -15.76 -15.96
CA GLY A 80 5.14 -16.55 -16.84
C GLY A 80 6.57 -16.69 -16.32
N LEU A 81 6.81 -16.50 -15.02
CA LEU A 81 8.10 -16.78 -14.42
C LEU A 81 8.36 -18.30 -14.44
N PRO A 82 9.63 -18.72 -14.39
CA PRO A 82 9.99 -20.13 -14.39
C PRO A 82 9.27 -20.94 -13.31
N VAL A 83 8.95 -22.19 -13.59
CA VAL A 83 8.32 -23.07 -12.60
C VAL A 83 9.22 -23.35 -11.39
N THR A 84 10.49 -23.08 -11.52
CA THR A 84 11.51 -23.16 -10.48
C THR A 84 11.41 -21.99 -9.49
N THR A 85 10.85 -20.83 -9.89
CA THR A 85 10.70 -19.68 -9.02
C THR A 85 9.61 -19.93 -7.97
N PRO A 86 9.91 -20.06 -6.68
CA PRO A 86 8.91 -20.25 -5.62
C PRO A 86 8.09 -18.98 -5.41
N GLY A 87 7.16 -19.03 -4.46
CA GLY A 87 6.40 -17.84 -4.09
C GLY A 87 5.84 -17.95 -2.68
N MET A 88 5.71 -16.82 -2.01
CA MET A 88 5.18 -16.71 -0.65
C MET A 88 4.14 -15.60 -0.56
N THR A 89 3.12 -15.82 0.27
CA THR A 89 2.13 -14.81 0.64
C THR A 89 2.41 -14.30 2.04
N VAL A 90 2.37 -12.99 2.21
CA VAL A 90 2.60 -12.30 3.50
C VAL A 90 1.34 -11.53 3.88
N ASP A 91 0.83 -11.76 5.09
CA ASP A 91 -0.25 -10.97 5.66
C ASP A 91 0.22 -10.19 6.89
N ARG A 92 0.07 -8.90 6.83
CA ARG A 92 0.04 -7.93 7.93
C ARG A 92 -1.00 -6.87 7.60
N GLN A 93 -2.17 -7.30 7.19
CA GLN A 93 -3.27 -6.45 6.80
C GLN A 93 -2.81 -5.32 5.84
N CYS A 94 -3.13 -4.06 6.11
CA CYS A 94 -2.76 -2.93 5.26
C CYS A 94 -1.25 -2.81 4.97
N ALA A 95 -0.37 -3.33 5.84
CA ALA A 95 1.08 -3.25 5.68
C ALA A 95 1.69 -4.46 4.94
N SER A 96 0.89 -5.39 4.43
CA SER A 96 1.38 -6.64 3.83
C SER A 96 2.40 -6.40 2.71
N GLY A 97 2.15 -5.44 1.81
CA GLY A 97 3.09 -5.10 0.74
C GLY A 97 4.37 -4.38 1.21
N LEU A 98 4.31 -3.63 2.30
CA LEU A 98 5.52 -3.09 2.93
C LEU A 98 6.34 -4.21 3.57
N MET A 99 5.66 -5.13 4.26
CA MET A 99 6.33 -6.25 4.94
C MET A 99 6.94 -7.25 3.96
N SER A 100 6.36 -7.46 2.78
CA SER A 100 6.98 -8.31 1.75
C SER A 100 8.35 -7.76 1.32
N ILE A 101 8.47 -6.44 1.13
CA ILE A 101 9.74 -5.76 0.82
C ILE A 101 10.73 -5.90 1.99
N VAL A 102 10.27 -5.68 3.22
CA VAL A 102 11.12 -5.79 4.42
C VAL A 102 11.66 -7.21 4.59
N LEU A 103 10.83 -8.23 4.39
CA LEU A 103 11.23 -9.63 4.48
C LEU A 103 12.18 -10.02 3.34
N ALA A 104 11.91 -9.57 2.11
CA ALA A 104 12.82 -9.78 0.98
C ALA A 104 14.19 -9.15 1.24
N ALA A 105 14.21 -7.91 1.72
CA ALA A 105 15.46 -7.23 2.08
C ALA A 105 16.22 -7.97 3.20
N ALA A 106 15.53 -8.51 4.20
CA ALA A 106 16.16 -9.27 5.28
C ALA A 106 16.80 -10.56 4.76
N ARG A 107 16.15 -11.29 3.84
CA ARG A 107 16.70 -12.50 3.21
C ARG A 107 17.92 -12.19 2.33
N VAL A 108 17.85 -11.11 1.57
CA VAL A 108 18.97 -10.64 0.74
C VAL A 108 20.15 -10.22 1.61
N THR A 109 19.93 -9.40 2.62
CA THR A 109 20.97 -8.95 3.57
C THR A 109 21.57 -10.13 4.36
N GLY A 110 20.75 -11.14 4.66
CA GLY A 110 21.19 -12.39 5.32
C GLY A 110 21.95 -13.35 4.42
N GLY A 111 22.09 -13.06 3.12
CA GLY A 111 22.77 -13.92 2.16
C GLY A 111 21.98 -15.19 1.79
N GLU A 112 20.67 -15.21 2.02
CA GLU A 112 19.79 -16.33 1.69
C GLU A 112 19.32 -16.26 0.21
N ALA A 113 19.29 -15.06 -0.37
CA ALA A 113 18.86 -14.82 -1.73
C ALA A 113 19.64 -13.64 -2.35
N ASP A 114 19.79 -13.64 -3.67
CA ASP A 114 20.39 -12.54 -4.43
C ASP A 114 19.36 -11.64 -5.11
N ALA A 115 18.19 -12.18 -5.48
CA ALA A 115 17.13 -11.43 -6.15
C ALA A 115 15.75 -11.95 -5.77
N ILE A 116 14.94 -11.08 -5.16
CA ILE A 116 13.55 -11.36 -4.81
C ILE A 116 12.64 -10.29 -5.44
N VAL A 117 11.55 -10.72 -6.07
CA VAL A 117 10.50 -9.79 -6.47
C VAL A 117 9.46 -9.72 -5.35
N ALA A 118 9.43 -8.58 -4.67
CA ALA A 118 8.53 -8.32 -3.55
C ALA A 118 7.43 -7.33 -3.94
N GLY A 119 6.23 -7.53 -3.43
CA GLY A 119 5.12 -6.67 -3.80
C GLY A 119 3.87 -6.90 -2.98
N GLY A 120 2.74 -6.52 -3.56
CA GLY A 120 1.44 -6.81 -2.98
C GLY A 120 0.30 -6.62 -3.95
N VAL A 121 -0.81 -7.26 -3.65
CA VAL A 121 -2.03 -7.25 -4.45
C VAL A 121 -3.25 -7.26 -3.53
N GLU A 122 -4.31 -6.61 -3.97
CA GLU A 122 -5.63 -6.76 -3.39
C GLU A 122 -6.71 -6.63 -4.47
N SER A 123 -7.67 -7.54 -4.44
CA SER A 123 -8.93 -7.45 -5.19
C SER A 123 -10.07 -7.37 -4.20
N ILE A 124 -10.42 -6.16 -3.77
CA ILE A 124 -11.57 -5.91 -2.90
C ILE A 124 -12.85 -6.32 -3.59
N SER A 125 -12.96 -6.05 -4.89
CA SER A 125 -14.14 -6.36 -5.69
C SER A 125 -14.51 -7.84 -5.67
N LEU A 126 -13.53 -8.72 -5.79
CA LEU A 126 -13.78 -10.16 -5.90
C LEU A 126 -13.70 -10.91 -4.56
N VAL A 127 -13.26 -10.23 -3.48
CA VAL A 127 -13.09 -10.86 -2.17
C VAL A 127 -14.02 -10.27 -1.11
N GLN A 128 -14.01 -8.94 -0.93
CA GLN A 128 -14.79 -8.29 0.14
C GLN A 128 -16.25 -8.04 -0.31
N ASN A 129 -16.93 -9.07 -0.71
CA ASN A 129 -18.30 -9.03 -1.24
C ASN A 129 -19.24 -10.03 -0.52
N ALA A 130 -20.40 -10.29 -1.08
CA ALA A 130 -21.40 -11.20 -0.50
C ALA A 130 -20.93 -12.66 -0.41
N HIS A 131 -19.89 -13.05 -1.16
CA HIS A 131 -19.33 -14.40 -1.18
C HIS A 131 -18.17 -14.59 -0.20
N MET A 132 -17.77 -13.53 0.51
CA MET A 132 -16.72 -13.59 1.52
C MET A 132 -17.06 -14.63 2.59
N ASN A 133 -16.12 -15.53 2.89
CA ASN A 133 -16.31 -16.53 3.93
C ASN A 133 -16.30 -15.86 5.31
N ARG A 134 -17.46 -15.87 5.95
CA ARG A 134 -17.64 -15.33 7.32
C ARG A 134 -17.95 -16.41 8.34
N HIS A 135 -17.89 -17.69 7.93
CA HIS A 135 -18.16 -18.79 8.84
C HIS A 135 -17.12 -18.83 9.96
N ARG A 136 -17.56 -18.65 11.21
CA ARG A 136 -16.72 -18.64 12.42
C ARG A 136 -15.55 -17.64 12.35
N GLN A 137 -15.76 -16.51 11.71
CA GLN A 137 -14.74 -15.46 11.48
C GLN A 137 -14.24 -14.84 12.78
N GLN A 138 -15.04 -14.88 13.86
CA GLN A 138 -14.70 -14.30 15.15
C GLN A 138 -14.48 -15.39 16.19
N ASP A 139 -13.43 -15.29 16.97
CA ASP A 139 -13.14 -16.17 18.09
C ASP A 139 -13.81 -15.65 19.36
N ALA A 140 -14.65 -16.49 20.00
CA ALA A 140 -15.42 -16.11 21.17
C ALA A 140 -14.52 -15.81 22.40
N GLN A 141 -13.44 -16.58 22.60
CA GLN A 141 -12.51 -16.35 23.71
C GLN A 141 -11.75 -15.04 23.56
N LEU A 142 -11.40 -14.67 22.31
CA LEU A 142 -10.79 -13.39 22.04
C LEU A 142 -11.76 -12.25 22.32
N LEU A 143 -13.02 -12.35 21.93
CA LEU A 143 -14.04 -11.34 22.24
C LEU A 143 -14.28 -11.15 23.72
N GLU A 144 -14.25 -12.22 24.53
CA GLU A 144 -14.35 -12.13 26.00
C GLU A 144 -13.18 -11.34 26.61
N ARG A 145 -11.96 -11.50 26.08
CA ARG A 145 -10.75 -10.82 26.55
C ARG A 145 -10.60 -9.43 25.99
N ARG A 146 -10.99 -9.25 24.73
CA ARG A 146 -10.79 -8.05 23.91
C ARG A 146 -11.99 -7.83 23.01
N GLY A 147 -13.06 -7.25 23.55
CA GLY A 147 -14.29 -6.98 22.79
C GLY A 147 -14.10 -6.06 21.59
N ASP A 148 -12.98 -5.34 21.56
CA ASP A 148 -12.59 -4.43 20.48
C ASP A 148 -11.76 -5.09 19.36
N ALA A 149 -11.41 -6.40 19.48
CA ALA A 149 -10.48 -7.06 18.55
C ALA A 149 -10.94 -7.08 17.08
N TYR A 150 -12.24 -7.16 16.85
CA TYR A 150 -12.86 -7.22 15.52
C TYR A 150 -13.63 -5.92 15.17
N MET A 151 -13.33 -4.82 15.85
CA MET A 151 -14.02 -3.55 15.61
C MET A 151 -13.89 -3.11 14.15
N PRO A 152 -14.99 -2.71 13.47
CA PRO A 152 -14.94 -2.19 12.12
C PRO A 152 -14.04 -0.96 11.99
N MET A 153 -13.28 -0.85 10.90
CA MET A 153 -12.28 0.21 10.72
C MET A 153 -12.87 1.62 10.76
N VAL A 154 -14.10 1.81 10.26
CA VAL A 154 -14.81 3.10 10.36
C VAL A 154 -15.08 3.48 11.82
N GLU A 155 -15.43 2.50 12.66
CA GLU A 155 -15.62 2.74 14.10
C GLU A 155 -14.33 3.15 14.78
N THR A 156 -13.23 2.48 14.48
CA THR A 156 -11.91 2.85 15.03
C THR A 156 -11.51 4.26 14.63
N ALA A 157 -11.86 4.68 13.40
CA ALA A 157 -11.54 6.02 12.92
C ALA A 157 -12.39 7.11 13.59
N ASP A 158 -13.67 6.84 13.83
CA ASP A 158 -14.54 7.73 14.62
C ASP A 158 -14.09 7.82 16.08
N LEU A 159 -13.62 6.69 16.68
CA LEU A 159 -13.06 6.69 18.02
C LEU A 159 -11.76 7.51 18.11
N VAL A 160 -10.87 7.40 17.14
CA VAL A 160 -9.67 8.24 17.06
C VAL A 160 -10.04 9.70 16.97
N ALA A 161 -10.99 10.05 16.08
CA ALA A 161 -11.47 11.42 15.95
C ALA A 161 -12.02 11.99 17.27
N SER A 162 -12.87 11.23 17.96
CA SER A 162 -13.48 11.63 19.23
C SER A 162 -12.44 11.69 20.37
N ARG A 163 -11.66 10.61 20.57
CA ARG A 163 -10.70 10.48 21.65
C ARG A 163 -9.59 11.52 21.62
N TYR A 164 -9.13 11.83 20.42
CA TYR A 164 -8.04 12.77 20.17
C TYR A 164 -8.49 14.13 19.63
N ARG A 165 -9.80 14.38 19.64
CA ARG A 165 -10.41 15.69 19.28
C ARG A 165 -10.07 16.18 17.87
N VAL A 166 -9.98 15.25 16.90
CA VAL A 166 -9.81 15.61 15.49
C VAL A 166 -11.17 15.99 14.92
N SER A 167 -11.38 17.27 14.66
CA SER A 167 -12.66 17.77 14.20
C SER A 167 -13.01 17.25 12.79
N ARG A 168 -14.31 17.18 12.47
CA ARG A 168 -14.78 16.88 11.12
C ARG A 168 -14.18 17.83 10.08
N ARG A 169 -14.09 19.11 10.39
CA ARG A 169 -13.50 20.12 9.53
C ARG A 169 -12.04 19.83 9.21
N ALA A 170 -11.22 19.51 10.20
CA ALA A 170 -9.81 19.17 9.98
C ALA A 170 -9.66 17.93 9.09
N GLN A 171 -10.55 16.93 9.25
CA GLN A 171 -10.58 15.74 8.40
C GLN A 171 -10.90 16.08 6.94
N ASP A 172 -11.89 16.94 6.70
CA ASP A 172 -12.30 17.33 5.35
C ASP A 172 -11.27 18.26 4.68
N GLU A 173 -10.64 19.15 5.42
CA GLU A 173 -9.53 20.00 4.94
C GLU A 173 -8.35 19.15 4.49
N TYR A 174 -7.97 18.12 5.27
CA TYR A 174 -6.92 17.19 4.88
C TYR A 174 -7.31 16.35 3.65
N ALA A 175 -8.53 15.83 3.61
CA ALA A 175 -9.01 15.06 2.47
C ALA A 175 -9.00 15.87 1.17
N SER A 176 -9.44 17.15 1.24
CA SER A 176 -9.34 18.09 0.11
C SER A 176 -7.89 18.33 -0.31
N LEU A 177 -6.94 18.43 0.64
CA LEU A 177 -5.51 18.56 0.34
C LEU A 177 -4.99 17.33 -0.42
N SER A 178 -5.33 16.12 0.04
CA SER A 178 -4.94 14.87 -0.63
C SER A 178 -5.46 14.81 -2.07
N GLN A 179 -6.74 15.13 -2.29
CA GLN A 179 -7.35 15.16 -3.63
C GLN A 179 -6.65 16.17 -4.56
N ARG A 180 -6.40 17.39 -4.09
CA ARG A 180 -5.70 18.42 -4.87
C ARG A 180 -4.28 17.97 -5.27
N ARG A 181 -3.51 17.41 -4.33
CA ARG A 181 -2.15 16.91 -4.56
C ARG A 181 -2.14 15.78 -5.58
N ALA A 182 -3.01 14.79 -5.44
CA ALA A 182 -3.13 13.71 -6.40
C ALA A 182 -3.50 14.20 -7.80
N ALA A 183 -4.43 15.15 -7.90
CA ALA A 183 -4.81 15.75 -9.17
C ALA A 183 -3.66 16.56 -9.81
N GLN A 184 -2.89 17.29 -9.02
CA GLN A 184 -1.71 18.01 -9.51
C GLN A 184 -0.62 17.05 -9.99
N ALA A 185 -0.30 16.01 -9.22
CA ALA A 185 0.65 14.97 -9.58
C ALA A 185 0.26 14.24 -10.87
N ALA A 186 -1.04 13.90 -11.02
CA ALA A 186 -1.56 13.27 -12.24
C ALA A 186 -1.42 14.18 -13.46
N ARG A 187 -1.80 15.47 -13.36
CA ARG A 187 -1.63 16.45 -14.44
C ARG A 187 -0.16 16.67 -14.81
N ALA A 188 0.74 16.68 -13.83
CA ALA A 188 2.17 16.79 -14.05
C ALA A 188 2.81 15.49 -14.59
N GLY A 189 2.05 14.40 -14.68
CA GLY A 189 2.52 13.11 -15.18
C GLY A 189 3.47 12.37 -14.24
N LEU A 190 3.50 12.73 -12.94
CA LEU A 190 4.44 12.15 -11.97
C LEU A 190 4.21 10.65 -11.71
N MET A 191 3.02 10.14 -12.05
CA MET A 191 2.69 8.72 -11.90
C MET A 191 3.05 7.87 -13.13
N ARG A 192 3.53 8.47 -14.24
CA ARG A 192 3.80 7.71 -15.49
C ARG A 192 4.87 6.66 -15.35
N ASP A 193 5.92 6.97 -14.58
CA ASP A 193 7.04 6.07 -14.36
C ASP A 193 6.67 4.87 -13.47
N GLU A 194 5.56 4.96 -12.75
CA GLU A 194 5.08 3.91 -11.84
C GLU A 194 4.11 2.96 -12.55
N ILE A 195 3.15 3.54 -13.27
CA ILE A 195 1.99 2.81 -13.80
C ILE A 195 2.37 2.00 -15.05
N VAL A 196 1.91 0.76 -15.08
CA VAL A 196 1.85 -0.07 -16.28
C VAL A 196 0.40 -0.18 -16.71
N ALA A 197 0.13 0.15 -17.99
CA ALA A 197 -1.22 0.01 -18.52
C ALA A 197 -1.67 -1.45 -18.54
N VAL A 198 -2.92 -1.69 -18.15
CA VAL A 198 -3.51 -3.03 -18.05
C VAL A 198 -4.68 -3.14 -19.01
N ASP A 199 -4.68 -4.17 -19.84
CA ASP A 199 -5.84 -4.60 -20.60
C ASP A 199 -6.67 -5.54 -19.72
N ALA A 200 -7.89 -5.14 -19.38
CA ALA A 200 -8.77 -5.82 -18.44
C ALA A 200 -10.18 -6.04 -19.04
N ARG A 201 -10.99 -6.78 -18.31
CA ARG A 201 -12.41 -6.97 -18.63
C ARG A 201 -13.24 -6.46 -17.46
N LYS A 202 -14.00 -5.40 -17.69
CA LYS A 202 -14.90 -4.81 -16.71
C LYS A 202 -16.29 -5.44 -16.81
N LEU A 203 -16.82 -5.89 -15.68
CA LEU A 203 -18.20 -6.31 -15.56
C LEU A 203 -19.12 -5.10 -15.41
N GLU A 204 -20.01 -4.89 -16.36
CA GLU A 204 -21.02 -3.82 -16.36
C GLU A 204 -22.40 -4.41 -16.13
N HIS A 205 -23.13 -3.87 -15.15
CA HIS A 205 -24.51 -4.25 -14.86
C HIS A 205 -25.44 -3.19 -15.44
N ASP A 206 -26.31 -3.60 -16.35
CA ASP A 206 -27.40 -2.77 -16.83
C ASP A 206 -28.56 -2.87 -15.82
N LYS A 207 -28.85 -1.77 -15.15
CA LYS A 207 -29.91 -1.69 -14.14
C LYS A 207 -31.33 -1.82 -14.75
N ALA A 208 -31.48 -1.50 -16.03
CA ALA A 208 -32.80 -1.53 -16.68
C ALA A 208 -33.17 -2.95 -17.11
N SER A 209 -32.23 -3.70 -17.66
CA SER A 209 -32.45 -5.08 -18.11
C SER A 209 -32.08 -6.15 -17.09
N GLY A 210 -31.31 -5.80 -16.05
CA GLY A 210 -30.71 -6.74 -15.09
C GLY A 210 -29.56 -7.57 -15.65
N ASN A 211 -29.17 -7.33 -16.91
CA ASN A 211 -28.13 -8.10 -17.58
C ASN A 211 -26.74 -7.61 -17.18
N SER A 212 -25.79 -8.52 -17.24
CA SER A 212 -24.36 -8.24 -17.03
C SER A 212 -23.58 -8.54 -18.28
N THR A 213 -22.67 -7.63 -18.66
CA THR A 213 -21.79 -7.80 -19.84
C THR A 213 -20.34 -7.53 -19.47
N LEU A 214 -19.43 -8.29 -20.06
CA LEU A 214 -18.00 -8.06 -19.93
C LEU A 214 -17.50 -7.18 -21.07
N ARG A 215 -17.00 -6.00 -20.73
CA ARG A 215 -16.41 -5.06 -21.70
C ARG A 215 -14.88 -5.04 -21.58
N ALA A 216 -14.18 -5.19 -22.70
CA ALA A 216 -12.74 -4.99 -22.75
C ALA A 216 -12.42 -3.50 -22.50
N VAL A 217 -11.47 -3.25 -21.60
CA VAL A 217 -11.02 -1.90 -21.23
C VAL A 217 -9.50 -1.86 -21.12
N ARG A 218 -8.90 -0.73 -21.51
CA ARG A 218 -7.49 -0.46 -21.24
C ARG A 218 -7.38 0.62 -20.18
N VAL A 219 -6.72 0.32 -19.09
CA VAL A 219 -6.59 1.20 -17.92
C VAL A 219 -5.15 1.63 -17.79
N SER A 220 -4.91 2.94 -17.75
CA SER A 220 -3.57 3.55 -17.64
C SER A 220 -3.49 4.65 -16.59
N THR A 221 -4.57 4.90 -15.85
CA THR A 221 -4.67 5.93 -14.81
C THR A 221 -5.48 5.42 -13.63
N ASP A 222 -5.20 5.95 -12.45
CA ASP A 222 -5.97 5.66 -11.24
C ASP A 222 -7.41 6.17 -11.35
N GLU A 223 -8.39 5.41 -10.83
CA GLU A 223 -9.82 5.70 -11.02
C GLU A 223 -10.52 6.34 -9.81
N CYS A 224 -9.85 6.38 -8.64
CA CYS A 224 -10.52 6.80 -7.39
C CYS A 224 -10.56 8.32 -7.21
N GLY A 225 -9.68 9.07 -7.87
CA GLY A 225 -9.52 10.51 -7.72
C GLY A 225 -10.80 11.31 -8.00
N ARG A 226 -10.99 12.38 -7.23
CA ARG A 226 -12.08 13.37 -7.37
C ARG A 226 -11.46 14.76 -7.40
N PRO A 227 -10.89 15.19 -8.53
CA PRO A 227 -10.06 16.39 -8.64
C PRO A 227 -10.79 17.69 -8.30
N ASP A 228 -12.13 17.71 -8.45
CA ASP A 228 -12.97 18.89 -8.22
C ASP A 228 -13.57 18.93 -6.80
N THR A 229 -13.09 18.06 -5.90
CA THR A 229 -13.56 18.04 -4.51
C THR A 229 -12.97 19.21 -3.71
N ASP A 230 -13.82 20.04 -3.15
CA ASP A 230 -13.47 21.09 -2.20
C ASP A 230 -13.96 20.77 -0.77
N ALA A 231 -13.61 21.63 0.17
CA ALA A 231 -13.97 21.46 1.57
C ALA A 231 -15.49 21.57 1.81
N ASP A 232 -16.20 22.42 1.06
CA ASP A 232 -17.64 22.61 1.20
C ASP A 232 -18.41 21.39 0.69
N ALA A 233 -18.00 20.83 -0.43
CA ALA A 233 -18.55 19.58 -0.95
C ALA A 233 -18.33 18.40 0.02
N LEU A 234 -17.18 18.36 0.69
CA LEU A 234 -16.90 17.34 1.71
C LEU A 234 -17.76 17.54 2.97
N ALA A 235 -17.90 18.79 3.43
CA ALA A 235 -18.72 19.14 4.60
C ALA A 235 -20.19 18.74 4.44
N ALA A 236 -20.72 18.76 3.22
CA ALA A 236 -22.09 18.36 2.90
C ALA A 236 -22.33 16.84 2.95
N LEU A 237 -21.26 16.01 3.01
CA LEU A 237 -21.41 14.56 3.04
C LEU A 237 -21.91 14.07 4.40
N ALA A 238 -22.90 13.17 4.37
CA ALA A 238 -23.35 12.50 5.58
C ALA A 238 -22.25 11.60 6.16
N ALA A 239 -22.17 11.50 7.47
CA ALA A 239 -21.33 10.54 8.14
C ALA A 239 -21.78 9.11 7.79
N VAL A 240 -20.82 8.18 7.70
CA VAL A 240 -21.08 6.75 7.43
C VAL A 240 -21.84 6.10 8.58
N ARG A 241 -21.68 6.62 9.79
CA ARG A 241 -22.34 6.15 11.01
C ARG A 241 -23.00 7.34 11.73
N ASP A 242 -24.14 7.06 12.36
CA ASP A 242 -24.83 8.05 13.16
C ASP A 242 -23.91 8.55 14.30
N GLY A 243 -23.82 9.87 14.44
CA GLY A 243 -22.95 10.52 15.42
C GLY A 243 -21.44 10.45 15.12
N GLY A 244 -21.04 9.84 14.00
CA GLY A 244 -19.65 9.79 13.54
C GLY A 244 -19.22 11.03 12.75
N THR A 245 -17.93 11.07 12.41
CA THR A 245 -17.31 12.14 11.61
C THR A 245 -16.72 11.62 10.28
N VAL A 246 -16.56 10.30 10.17
CA VAL A 246 -16.05 9.65 8.97
C VAL A 246 -17.10 9.67 7.87
N THR A 247 -16.71 10.08 6.68
CA THR A 247 -17.55 10.13 5.48
C THR A 247 -16.89 9.39 4.32
N ALA A 248 -17.63 9.18 3.24
CA ALA A 248 -17.06 8.65 1.99
C ALA A 248 -16.04 9.60 1.33
N GLY A 249 -15.92 10.84 1.80
CA GLY A 249 -14.98 11.83 1.27
C GLY A 249 -13.69 11.97 2.07
N ASN A 250 -13.68 11.60 3.36
CA ASN A 250 -12.53 11.72 4.24
C ASN A 250 -11.96 10.37 4.69
N ALA A 251 -12.37 9.28 4.03
CA ALA A 251 -11.82 7.93 4.14
C ALA A 251 -11.21 7.49 2.80
N CYS A 252 -10.28 6.54 2.84
CA CYS A 252 -9.75 5.93 1.62
C CYS A 252 -10.83 5.23 0.81
N ALA A 253 -10.72 5.28 -0.51
CA ALA A 253 -11.59 4.51 -1.37
C ALA A 253 -11.18 3.02 -1.35
N LEU A 254 -12.16 2.11 -1.25
CA LEU A 254 -11.95 0.68 -1.48
C LEU A 254 -11.51 0.48 -2.95
N ALA A 255 -10.48 -0.29 -3.17
CA ALA A 255 -9.85 -0.35 -4.48
C ALA A 255 -9.16 -1.69 -4.76
N ASP A 256 -8.93 -1.95 -6.05
CA ASP A 256 -8.24 -3.12 -6.59
C ASP A 256 -6.93 -2.70 -7.23
N GLY A 257 -5.88 -3.49 -7.07
CA GLY A 257 -4.59 -3.18 -7.70
C GLY A 257 -3.44 -4.07 -7.23
N ALA A 258 -2.31 -3.93 -7.90
CA ALA A 258 -1.07 -4.63 -7.56
C ALA A 258 0.16 -3.74 -7.80
N ALA A 259 1.20 -3.96 -7.00
CA ALA A 259 2.50 -3.32 -7.16
C ALA A 259 3.61 -4.32 -6.82
N ALA A 260 4.77 -4.15 -7.45
CA ALA A 260 5.94 -4.95 -7.15
C ALA A 260 7.24 -4.15 -7.32
N CYS A 261 8.28 -4.55 -6.60
CA CYS A 261 9.64 -4.08 -6.80
C CYS A 261 10.62 -5.25 -6.76
N ALA A 262 11.76 -5.10 -7.41
CA ALA A 262 12.86 -6.06 -7.35
C ALA A 262 13.83 -5.64 -6.25
N VAL A 263 14.14 -6.56 -5.34
CA VAL A 263 15.07 -6.38 -4.22
C VAL A 263 16.27 -7.28 -4.47
N VAL A 264 17.45 -6.70 -4.56
CA VAL A 264 18.67 -7.42 -4.97
C VAL A 264 19.85 -7.17 -4.05
N SER A 265 20.79 -8.13 -4.03
CA SER A 265 22.08 -8.02 -3.32
C SER A 265 23.04 -7.06 -4.04
N ASP A 266 24.11 -6.61 -3.35
CA ASP A 266 25.20 -5.85 -3.96
C ASP A 266 25.81 -6.59 -5.17
N ALA A 267 25.99 -7.89 -5.07
CA ALA A 267 26.55 -8.71 -6.14
C ALA A 267 25.63 -8.74 -7.37
N MET A 268 24.32 -8.89 -7.14
CA MET A 268 23.35 -8.82 -8.22
C MET A 268 23.25 -7.44 -8.82
N LEU A 269 23.25 -6.37 -8.02
CA LEU A 269 23.26 -4.98 -8.50
C LEU A 269 24.44 -4.71 -9.43
N CYS A 270 25.65 -5.14 -9.03
CA CYS A 270 26.84 -5.05 -9.88
C CYS A 270 26.68 -5.82 -11.20
N THR A 271 26.05 -7.00 -11.14
CA THR A 271 25.82 -7.81 -12.34
C THR A 271 24.84 -7.14 -13.31
N LEU A 272 23.80 -6.54 -12.78
CA LEU A 272 22.75 -5.85 -13.59
C LEU A 272 23.27 -4.58 -14.24
N GLY A 273 24.19 -3.88 -13.59
CA GLY A 273 24.72 -2.59 -14.08
C GLY A 273 23.66 -1.49 -14.16
N VAL A 274 22.57 -1.61 -13.42
CA VAL A 274 21.48 -0.61 -13.36
C VAL A 274 21.62 0.28 -12.15
N ALA A 275 21.11 1.51 -12.25
CA ALA A 275 21.04 2.40 -11.10
C ALA A 275 19.91 1.95 -10.15
N PRO A 276 20.17 1.77 -8.85
CA PRO A 276 19.12 1.46 -7.89
C PRO A 276 18.20 2.66 -7.66
N LEU A 277 16.97 2.41 -7.20
CA LEU A 277 16.06 3.44 -6.72
C LEU A 277 16.40 3.87 -5.29
N GLY A 278 16.86 2.93 -4.48
CA GLY A 278 17.21 3.12 -3.07
C GLY A 278 17.37 1.80 -2.34
N ARG A 279 17.52 1.87 -1.01
CA ARG A 279 17.65 0.69 -0.16
C ARG A 279 16.84 0.79 1.11
N LEU A 280 16.44 -0.34 1.67
CA LEU A 280 15.88 -0.40 3.01
C LEU A 280 16.99 -0.21 4.05
N VAL A 281 16.79 0.72 4.98
CA VAL A 281 17.72 0.96 6.11
C VAL A 281 17.25 0.25 7.37
N ALA A 282 15.97 0.43 7.72
CA ALA A 282 15.38 -0.16 8.93
C ALA A 282 13.86 -0.24 8.82
N CYS A 283 13.29 -1.14 9.62
CA CYS A 283 11.85 -1.23 9.81
C CYS A 283 11.52 -1.44 11.29
N ALA A 284 10.38 -0.90 11.71
CA ALA A 284 9.80 -1.17 13.02
C ALA A 284 8.30 -1.40 12.91
N VAL A 285 7.80 -2.32 13.73
CA VAL A 285 6.37 -2.60 13.89
C VAL A 285 6.03 -2.44 15.36
N ALA A 286 4.87 -1.86 15.64
CA ALA A 286 4.37 -1.66 17.01
C ALA A 286 2.89 -2.05 17.10
N GLY A 287 2.49 -2.61 18.24
CA GLY A 287 1.08 -2.79 18.57
C GLY A 287 0.50 -1.57 19.28
N CYS A 288 -0.80 -1.38 19.13
CA CYS A 288 -1.63 -0.45 19.90
C CYS A 288 -2.99 -1.11 20.18
N ARG A 289 -3.91 -0.41 20.83
CA ARG A 289 -5.25 -0.97 21.06
C ARG A 289 -5.98 -1.17 19.72
N PRO A 290 -6.72 -2.28 19.56
CA PRO A 290 -7.49 -2.54 18.32
C PRO A 290 -8.48 -1.43 17.99
N ASP A 291 -9.17 -0.87 18.99
CA ASP A 291 -10.18 0.17 18.84
C ASP A 291 -9.60 1.53 18.38
N GLU A 292 -8.30 1.71 18.39
CA GLU A 292 -7.62 2.91 17.93
C GLU A 292 -6.47 2.61 16.95
N MET A 293 -6.65 1.61 16.09
CA MET A 293 -5.61 1.17 15.16
C MET A 293 -4.97 2.32 14.35
N GLY A 294 -5.73 3.39 14.12
CA GLY A 294 -5.27 4.57 13.37
C GLY A 294 -4.05 5.26 13.97
N ILE A 295 -3.81 5.13 15.28
CA ILE A 295 -2.62 5.72 15.92
C ILE A 295 -1.35 4.89 15.75
N GLY A 296 -1.45 3.67 15.22
CA GLY A 296 -0.35 2.72 15.07
C GLY A 296 0.95 3.27 14.44
N PRO A 297 0.88 4.20 13.46
CA PRO A 297 2.07 4.86 12.92
C PRO A 297 2.94 5.54 13.99
N VAL A 298 2.34 6.18 15.00
CA VAL A 298 3.07 6.93 16.02
C VAL A 298 4.06 6.06 16.81
N PRO A 299 3.64 4.97 17.49
CA PRO A 299 4.59 4.10 18.18
C PRO A 299 5.54 3.36 17.23
N ALA A 300 5.15 3.09 15.98
CA ALA A 300 6.02 2.46 15.00
C ALA A 300 7.15 3.42 14.57
N VAL A 301 6.84 4.69 14.29
CA VAL A 301 7.82 5.73 13.94
C VAL A 301 8.77 5.99 15.12
N HIS A 302 8.27 6.16 16.33
CA HIS A 302 9.13 6.34 17.51
C HIS A 302 10.11 5.18 17.67
N ARG A 303 9.64 3.93 17.48
CA ARG A 303 10.50 2.74 17.55
C ARG A 303 11.52 2.70 16.41
N LEU A 304 11.14 3.12 15.20
CA LEU A 304 12.04 3.22 14.05
C LEU A 304 13.16 4.24 14.31
N LEU A 305 12.80 5.45 14.76
CA LEU A 305 13.75 6.52 15.04
C LEU A 305 14.70 6.15 16.20
N ALA A 306 14.19 5.56 17.27
CA ALA A 306 15.02 5.06 18.36
C ALA A 306 16.02 3.99 17.90
N ARG A 307 15.62 3.11 16.97
CA ARG A 307 16.49 2.05 16.42
C ARG A 307 17.58 2.60 15.51
N THR A 308 17.28 3.67 14.77
CA THR A 308 18.22 4.27 13.80
C THR A 308 19.05 5.40 14.37
N GLY A 309 18.72 5.90 15.59
CA GLY A 309 19.36 7.08 16.17
C GLY A 309 19.02 8.39 15.47
N LEU A 310 17.98 8.38 14.61
CA LEU A 310 17.52 9.55 13.88
C LEU A 310 16.38 10.27 14.61
N SER A 311 16.18 11.53 14.21
CA SER A 311 15.05 12.37 14.62
C SER A 311 14.08 12.62 13.46
N ILE A 312 12.93 13.19 13.73
CA ILE A 312 11.97 13.63 12.70
C ILE A 312 12.62 14.57 11.68
N ALA A 313 13.49 15.47 12.13
CA ALA A 313 14.16 16.46 11.28
C ALA A 313 15.19 15.85 10.29
N ASP A 314 15.60 14.60 10.53
CA ASP A 314 16.51 13.87 9.64
C ASP A 314 15.80 13.19 8.46
N ILE A 315 14.47 13.28 8.40
CA ILE A 315 13.64 12.63 7.38
C ILE A 315 13.08 13.69 6.43
N ASP A 316 13.37 13.53 5.16
CA ASP A 316 13.05 14.53 4.14
C ASP A 316 11.60 14.40 3.62
N LEU A 317 11.11 13.15 3.46
CA LEU A 317 9.76 12.87 2.97
C LEU A 317 9.08 11.75 3.77
N TRP A 318 7.76 11.85 3.87
CA TRP A 318 6.92 10.90 4.57
C TRP A 318 5.78 10.42 3.67
N GLU A 319 5.69 9.13 3.47
CA GLU A 319 4.48 8.47 2.97
C GLU A 319 3.75 7.86 4.17
N LEU A 320 2.69 8.50 4.62
CA LEU A 320 1.79 8.05 5.68
C LEU A 320 0.48 7.59 5.04
N ASN A 321 0.16 6.30 5.12
CA ASN A 321 -1.06 5.80 4.52
C ASN A 321 -2.31 6.51 5.06
N GLU A 322 -3.18 6.92 4.16
CA GLU A 322 -4.40 7.65 4.45
C GLU A 322 -5.59 6.69 4.52
N ALA A 323 -5.64 5.83 5.54
CA ALA A 323 -6.82 5.00 5.74
C ALA A 323 -8.05 5.86 6.05
N PHE A 324 -7.88 6.86 6.91
CA PHE A 324 -8.87 7.87 7.28
C PHE A 324 -8.18 9.20 7.56
N ALA A 325 -8.81 10.31 7.20
CA ALA A 325 -8.25 11.63 7.47
C ALA A 325 -8.08 11.90 8.99
N SER A 326 -8.97 11.38 9.83
CA SER A 326 -8.86 11.48 11.30
C SER A 326 -7.54 10.92 11.83
N GLN A 327 -7.15 9.77 11.32
CA GLN A 327 -5.91 9.09 11.69
C GLN A 327 -4.68 9.85 11.18
N VAL A 328 -4.74 10.39 9.95
CA VAL A 328 -3.60 11.13 9.39
C VAL A 328 -3.36 12.41 10.17
N VAL A 329 -4.41 13.22 10.39
CA VAL A 329 -4.31 14.46 11.16
C VAL A 329 -3.72 14.19 12.55
N TYR A 330 -4.24 13.19 13.26
CA TYR A 330 -3.69 12.80 14.56
C TYR A 330 -2.21 12.43 14.49
N CYS A 331 -1.80 11.60 13.53
CA CYS A 331 -0.41 11.15 13.41
C CYS A 331 0.54 12.30 13.06
N VAL A 332 0.15 13.16 12.12
CA VAL A 332 0.95 14.32 11.71
C VAL A 332 1.16 15.27 12.89
N ASP A 333 0.09 15.62 13.60
CA ASP A 333 0.15 16.53 14.74
C ASP A 333 0.95 15.94 15.90
N THR A 334 0.74 14.65 16.23
CA THR A 334 1.42 13.99 17.33
C THR A 334 2.92 13.79 17.10
N LEU A 335 3.30 13.48 15.85
CA LEU A 335 4.71 13.33 15.48
C LEU A 335 5.40 14.67 15.17
N GLY A 336 4.65 15.77 15.09
CA GLY A 336 5.18 17.09 14.71
C GLY A 336 5.67 17.13 13.26
N LEU A 337 5.00 16.40 12.35
CA LEU A 337 5.38 16.38 10.93
C LEU A 337 4.87 17.65 10.22
N SER A 338 5.60 18.09 9.21
CA SER A 338 5.11 19.13 8.32
C SER A 338 4.23 18.54 7.22
N TYR A 339 3.05 19.10 7.00
CA TYR A 339 2.20 18.76 5.85
C TYR A 339 2.91 18.95 4.51
N GLU A 340 3.93 19.82 4.42
CA GLU A 340 4.72 20.03 3.20
C GLU A 340 5.60 18.84 2.82
N THR A 341 5.88 17.94 3.76
CA THR A 341 6.72 16.75 3.55
C THR A 341 5.94 15.44 3.61
N VAL A 342 4.65 15.47 3.98
CA VAL A 342 3.80 14.27 4.10
C VAL A 342 2.92 14.16 2.85
N ASN A 343 2.91 12.98 2.22
CA ASN A 343 2.03 12.62 1.09
C ASN A 343 1.97 13.72 0.02
N VAL A 344 3.13 14.17 -0.41
CA VAL A 344 3.28 15.37 -1.26
C VAL A 344 2.56 15.29 -2.60
N ASN A 345 2.24 14.09 -3.06
CA ASN A 345 1.50 13.82 -4.29
C ASN A 345 0.10 13.20 -4.03
N GLY A 346 -0.44 13.40 -2.82
CA GLY A 346 -1.67 12.77 -2.37
C GLY A 346 -1.48 11.31 -1.95
N GLY A 347 -2.49 10.71 -1.36
CA GLY A 347 -2.44 9.36 -0.82
C GLY A 347 -3.73 8.58 -1.04
N SER A 348 -3.99 7.61 -0.19
CA SER A 348 -5.07 6.61 -0.38
C SER A 348 -6.50 7.19 -0.36
N ILE A 349 -6.72 8.37 0.22
CA ILE A 349 -8.02 9.06 0.14
C ILE A 349 -8.34 9.40 -1.32
N ALA A 350 -7.33 9.87 -2.06
CA ALA A 350 -7.49 10.23 -3.47
C ALA A 350 -7.23 9.05 -4.41
N LEU A 351 -6.19 8.24 -4.15
CA LEU A 351 -5.74 7.18 -5.06
C LEU A 351 -6.47 5.86 -4.84
N GLY A 352 -6.98 5.59 -3.62
CA GLY A 352 -7.53 4.31 -3.23
C GLY A 352 -6.56 3.47 -2.39
N HIS A 353 -7.10 2.46 -1.70
CA HIS A 353 -6.37 1.61 -0.76
C HIS A 353 -6.60 0.12 -1.03
N PRO A 354 -5.97 -0.45 -2.06
CA PRO A 354 -5.86 -1.91 -2.17
C PRO A 354 -4.91 -2.38 -1.05
N TYR A 355 -5.42 -3.02 0.00
CA TYR A 355 -4.70 -3.21 1.28
C TYR A 355 -3.31 -3.82 1.09
N GLY A 356 -3.22 -5.00 0.46
CA GLY A 356 -1.96 -5.69 0.24
C GLY A 356 -0.98 -4.94 -0.68
N MET A 357 -1.48 -4.15 -1.64
CA MET A 357 -0.67 -3.39 -2.58
C MET A 357 -0.08 -2.12 -1.97
N THR A 358 -0.83 -1.44 -1.09
CA THR A 358 -0.58 -0.03 -0.73
C THR A 358 0.82 0.22 -0.19
N GLY A 359 1.34 -0.66 0.67
CA GLY A 359 2.69 -0.51 1.21
C GLY A 359 3.77 -0.50 0.13
N THR A 360 3.65 -1.38 -0.87
CA THR A 360 4.58 -1.44 -2.01
C THR A 360 4.46 -0.19 -2.88
N ARG A 361 3.22 0.28 -3.16
CA ARG A 361 2.97 1.52 -3.89
C ARG A 361 3.67 2.70 -3.22
N MET A 362 3.53 2.82 -1.89
CA MET A 362 4.12 3.91 -1.13
C MET A 362 5.65 3.88 -1.18
N VAL A 363 6.27 2.70 -1.07
CA VAL A 363 7.74 2.55 -1.17
C VAL A 363 8.24 2.99 -2.54
N GLY A 364 7.66 2.46 -3.61
CA GLY A 364 8.08 2.82 -4.97
C GLY A 364 7.90 4.31 -5.26
N HIS A 365 6.74 4.87 -4.87
CA HIS A 365 6.46 6.30 -5.03
C HIS A 365 7.45 7.17 -4.24
N ALA A 366 7.69 6.85 -2.96
CA ALA A 366 8.61 7.60 -2.10
C ALA A 366 10.03 7.64 -2.67
N LEU A 367 10.53 6.53 -3.20
CA LEU A 367 11.86 6.46 -3.82
C LEU A 367 11.94 7.29 -5.11
N LEU A 368 10.94 7.18 -6.00
CA LEU A 368 10.89 7.95 -7.23
C LEU A 368 10.74 9.44 -6.96
N GLU A 369 9.87 9.83 -6.04
CA GLU A 369 9.67 11.23 -5.67
C GLU A 369 10.89 11.79 -4.92
N GLY A 370 11.49 11.01 -4.05
CA GLY A 370 12.74 11.35 -3.37
C GLY A 370 13.87 11.65 -4.36
N ALA A 371 14.00 10.80 -5.39
CA ALA A 371 14.98 11.02 -6.45
C ALA A 371 14.69 12.28 -7.29
N ARG A 372 13.39 12.60 -7.57
CA ARG A 372 12.99 13.84 -8.27
C ARG A 372 13.34 15.08 -7.46
N ARG A 373 13.19 15.04 -6.14
CA ARG A 373 13.48 16.15 -5.23
C ARG A 373 14.93 16.22 -4.79
N GLY A 374 15.75 15.22 -5.10
CA GLY A 374 17.13 15.14 -4.65
C GLY A 374 17.27 14.98 -3.13
N VAL A 375 16.29 14.33 -2.48
CA VAL A 375 16.32 14.07 -1.03
C VAL A 375 16.91 12.71 -0.73
N ARG A 376 17.37 12.51 0.50
CA ARG A 376 18.11 11.30 0.90
C ARG A 376 17.26 10.29 1.63
N ARG A 377 16.42 10.72 2.59
CA ARG A 377 15.73 9.82 3.50
C ARG A 377 14.22 9.94 3.38
N VAL A 378 13.58 8.81 3.18
CA VAL A 378 12.13 8.74 3.11
C VAL A 378 11.61 7.69 4.09
N VAL A 379 10.50 7.98 4.77
CA VAL A 379 9.82 7.02 5.64
C VAL A 379 8.46 6.68 5.07
N VAL A 380 8.18 5.40 4.99
CA VAL A 380 6.86 4.85 4.69
C VAL A 380 6.27 4.30 5.98
N THR A 381 5.09 4.79 6.36
CA THR A 381 4.42 4.35 7.59
C THR A 381 2.92 4.18 7.38
N MET A 382 2.31 3.28 8.14
CA MET A 382 0.90 2.98 7.99
C MET A 382 0.28 2.36 9.24
N CYS A 383 -0.98 2.66 9.48
CA CYS A 383 -1.82 1.96 10.44
C CYS A 383 -2.24 0.59 9.88
N ILE A 384 -2.56 -0.33 10.77
CA ILE A 384 -2.82 -1.73 10.44
C ILE A 384 -4.02 -2.21 11.26
N GLY A 385 -4.98 -2.84 10.61
CA GLY A 385 -6.13 -3.45 11.26
C GLY A 385 -5.74 -4.39 12.41
N GLY A 386 -6.56 -4.44 13.45
CA GLY A 386 -6.28 -5.18 14.67
C GLY A 386 -5.36 -4.47 15.67
N GLY A 387 -5.06 -3.16 15.45
CA GLY A 387 -4.29 -2.35 16.40
C GLY A 387 -2.78 -2.49 16.26
N GLN A 388 -2.24 -2.15 15.10
CA GLN A 388 -0.80 -2.16 14.85
C GLN A 388 -0.39 -0.96 13.98
N GLY A 389 0.91 -0.71 13.90
CA GLY A 389 1.53 0.20 12.93
C GLY A 389 2.86 -0.33 12.43
N ALA A 390 3.24 0.03 11.22
CA ALA A 390 4.55 -0.23 10.66
C ALA A 390 5.18 1.06 10.17
N ALA A 391 6.50 1.17 10.27
CA ALA A 391 7.30 2.26 9.73
C ALA A 391 8.61 1.69 9.17
N ALA A 392 8.98 2.08 7.95
CA ALA A 392 10.22 1.68 7.33
C ALA A 392 10.95 2.90 6.75
N LEU A 393 12.24 2.95 7.00
CA LEU A 393 13.16 3.98 6.51
C LEU A 393 13.88 3.46 5.28
N PHE A 394 13.86 4.26 4.23
CA PHE A 394 14.62 4.00 3.02
C PHE A 394 15.60 5.15 2.75
N GLU A 395 16.77 4.82 2.21
CA GLU A 395 17.66 5.79 1.58
C GLU A 395 17.46 5.77 0.08
N VAL A 396 17.24 6.94 -0.49
CA VAL A 396 17.12 7.16 -1.93
C VAL A 396 18.53 7.08 -2.53
N ALA A 397 18.68 6.36 -3.63
CA ALA A 397 19.96 6.28 -4.29
C ALA A 397 20.37 7.64 -4.88
N PRO A 398 21.62 8.05 -4.77
CA PRO A 398 22.11 9.25 -5.43
C PRO A 398 21.98 9.10 -6.95
N ARG A 399 21.60 10.18 -7.63
CA ARG A 399 21.56 10.23 -9.11
C ARG A 399 22.93 10.44 -9.70
#